data_1f598c4c08cf64eeec9028c48bc28310
#
_entry.id   1f598c4c08cf64eeec9028c48bc28310
#
_cell.length_a   1.000
_cell.length_b   1.000
_cell.length_c   1.000
_cell.angle_alpha   90.00
_cell.angle_beta   90.00
_cell.angle_gamma   90.00
#
_symmetry.space_group_name_H-M   'P 1'
#
loop_
_entity.id
_entity.type
_entity.pdbx_description
1 polymer ?
#
loop_
_entity_poly.entity_id
_entity_poly.type
_entity_poly.pdbx_seq_one_letter_code
_entity_poly.pdbx_strand_id
1 'polypeptide(L)'
;MKKIRNRWLCALFVMAMLVNVTACGKAKNEETLQKTEPVKPEAEQNAKPEEQPEETETIVPEKKTAPLNVVKTSLGCQYTESVNDEWYSVETMQDFFLLEDESAKYYPKLAKALEDYKNENESTIETTMGSLMENFTDFVANRGMGVGLEDRTTRSVLRADQSYFSFMEQNESYYGGAHGGYMITGMTFDVNTGARVTLSDVVTDADECKAVVAKLLDEHFGDIFYDDVHKLIAEYELDGFTWSMDPFGITLYFNQYELAPYAAGMQMVELTYDDTRSFWRDLILSRRNSMF
;
A
#
# COMPACT_ATOMS: atom_id res chain seq x y z
N MET A 1 0.46 25.00 -43.72
CA MET A 1 0.64 24.12 -42.58
C MET A 1 1.30 24.89 -41.46
N LYS A 2 0.51 25.39 -40.49
CA LYS A 2 1.03 26.07 -39.31
C LYS A 2 1.38 25.01 -38.25
N LYS A 3 2.65 24.92 -37.89
CA LYS A 3 3.10 24.13 -36.73
C LYS A 3 2.44 24.73 -35.48
N ILE A 4 1.42 24.07 -34.95
CA ILE A 4 0.85 24.35 -33.64
C ILE A 4 1.89 23.86 -32.64
N ARG A 5 2.55 24.78 -31.93
CA ARG A 5 3.39 24.44 -30.77
C ARG A 5 2.40 24.10 -29.64
N ASN A 6 2.19 22.81 -29.41
CA ASN A 6 1.46 22.29 -28.27
C ASN A 6 2.17 22.77 -26.98
N ARG A 7 1.60 23.75 -26.32
CA ARG A 7 1.97 24.10 -24.95
C ARG A 7 0.94 23.40 -24.05
N TRP A 8 1.35 22.22 -23.57
CA TRP A 8 0.61 21.52 -22.54
C TRP A 8 0.66 22.37 -21.26
N LEU A 9 -0.48 22.70 -20.69
CA LEU A 9 -0.54 23.21 -19.33
C LEU A 9 -0.62 22.01 -18.39
N CYS A 10 0.54 21.49 -17.93
CA CYS A 10 0.55 20.66 -16.73
C CYS A 10 0.25 21.58 -15.55
N ALA A 11 -0.97 21.55 -15.07
CA ALA A 11 -1.36 22.26 -13.86
C ALA A 11 -1.09 21.35 -12.66
N LEU A 12 -0.18 21.77 -11.77
CA LEU A 12 0.00 21.18 -10.46
C LEU A 12 -1.27 21.43 -9.63
N PHE A 13 -2.19 20.47 -9.60
CA PHE A 13 -3.26 20.46 -8.63
C PHE A 13 -2.73 19.82 -7.33
N VAL A 14 -2.21 20.65 -6.44
CA VAL A 14 -1.88 20.23 -5.08
C VAL A 14 -3.17 20.22 -4.28
N MET A 15 -3.87 19.11 -4.24
CA MET A 15 -4.95 18.87 -3.30
C MET A 15 -4.38 18.06 -2.12
N ALA A 16 -3.89 18.78 -1.11
CA ALA A 16 -3.41 18.15 0.11
C ALA A 16 -4.60 17.64 0.93
N MET A 17 -4.87 16.35 0.90
CA MET A 17 -5.75 15.70 1.87
C MET A 17 -4.91 15.12 3.00
N LEU A 18 -5.07 15.66 4.22
CA LEU A 18 -4.51 15.10 5.44
C LEU A 18 -5.25 13.80 5.78
N VAL A 19 -4.61 12.68 5.56
CA VAL A 19 -5.07 11.39 6.09
C VAL A 19 -4.43 11.19 7.45
N ASN A 20 -5.14 11.62 8.51
CA ASN A 20 -4.74 11.32 9.87
C ASN A 20 -5.07 9.86 10.20
N VAL A 21 -4.10 8.97 10.11
CA VAL A 21 -4.19 7.63 10.69
C VAL A 21 -3.78 7.73 12.15
N THR A 22 -4.77 7.97 13.02
CA THR A 22 -4.54 7.97 14.47
C THR A 22 -4.39 6.53 14.94
N ALA A 23 -3.18 6.11 15.28
CA ALA A 23 -2.96 4.88 16.04
C ALA A 23 -3.64 5.07 17.41
N CYS A 24 -4.60 4.19 17.74
CA CYS A 24 -5.28 4.18 19.03
C CYS A 24 -4.27 4.02 20.17
N GLY A 25 -4.01 5.10 20.89
CA GLY A 25 -3.27 5.11 22.14
C GLY A 25 -4.18 4.78 23.32
N LYS A 26 -3.67 3.99 24.24
CA LYS A 26 -4.26 3.47 25.46
C LYS A 26 -5.17 4.46 26.19
N ALA A 27 -6.40 4.05 26.47
CA ALA A 27 -7.24 4.64 27.50
C ALA A 27 -6.64 4.33 28.90
N LYS A 28 -6.27 5.36 29.63
CA LYS A 28 -5.95 5.26 31.06
C LYS A 28 -7.27 5.17 31.84
N ASN A 29 -7.49 4.05 32.50
CA ASN A 29 -8.45 3.99 33.61
C ASN A 29 -7.79 4.59 34.85
N GLU A 30 -8.33 5.71 35.32
CA GLU A 30 -8.12 6.20 36.67
C GLU A 30 -9.03 5.41 37.61
N GLU A 31 -8.46 4.62 38.48
CA GLU A 31 -9.15 4.12 39.68
C GLU A 31 -8.52 4.70 40.92
N THR A 32 -9.42 5.17 41.76
CA THR A 32 -9.32 6.02 42.91
C THR A 32 -8.57 5.37 44.08
N LEU A 33 -7.66 6.12 44.67
CA LEU A 33 -6.98 5.86 45.94
C LEU A 33 -7.95 5.66 47.11
N GLN A 34 -7.79 4.57 47.82
CA GLN A 34 -8.12 4.52 49.27
C GLN A 34 -6.88 4.24 50.13
N LYS A 35 -6.66 5.15 51.02
CA LYS A 35 -5.61 5.27 52.00
C LYS A 35 -5.91 4.38 53.20
N THR A 36 -4.97 3.56 53.67
CA THR A 36 -4.87 3.14 55.07
C THR A 36 -3.40 2.97 55.47
N GLU A 37 -3.00 3.73 56.45
CA GLU A 37 -1.74 3.67 57.18
C GLU A 37 -1.86 2.74 58.37
N PRO A 38 -0.82 2.62 59.24
CA PRO A 38 0.23 1.62 59.22
C PRO A 38 0.26 0.76 60.50
N VAL A 39 0.92 -0.36 60.49
CA VAL A 39 1.33 -1.05 61.74
C VAL A 39 2.79 -1.51 61.60
N LYS A 40 3.61 -1.06 62.55
CA LYS A 40 4.92 -1.58 62.93
C LYS A 40 4.75 -2.18 64.36
N PRO A 41 5.61 -3.02 64.96
CA PRO A 41 7.03 -3.28 64.71
C PRO A 41 7.51 -4.73 65.02
N GLU A 42 8.84 -4.84 65.00
CA GLU A 42 9.81 -5.73 65.71
C GLU A 42 10.35 -6.92 64.93
N ALA A 43 11.59 -6.83 64.58
CA ALA A 43 12.88 -7.06 65.21
C ALA A 43 13.49 -8.47 65.02
N GLU A 44 14.72 -8.43 64.51
CA GLU A 44 15.93 -9.27 64.71
C GLU A 44 16.07 -10.56 63.87
N GLN A 45 17.10 -10.73 63.06
CA GLN A 45 18.53 -10.88 63.30
C GLN A 45 19.31 -11.26 62.04
N ASN A 46 20.43 -10.60 61.85
CA ASN A 46 21.68 -11.00 61.22
C ASN A 46 21.72 -12.23 60.31
N ALA A 47 21.98 -12.02 59.03
CA ALA A 47 22.85 -12.85 58.20
C ALA A 47 23.57 -11.98 57.16
N LYS A 48 24.86 -12.24 57.00
CA LYS A 48 25.89 -11.59 56.18
C LYS A 48 25.52 -11.53 54.72
N PRO A 49 25.77 -10.44 53.99
CA PRO A 49 25.46 -10.37 52.53
C PRO A 49 26.46 -11.17 51.75
N GLU A 50 25.99 -12.13 50.97
CA GLU A 50 26.67 -12.62 49.76
C GLU A 50 26.50 -11.56 48.68
N GLU A 51 27.60 -11.11 48.10
CA GLU A 51 27.64 -10.28 46.90
C GLU A 51 27.03 -11.05 45.73
N GLN A 52 25.84 -10.68 45.35
CA GLN A 52 25.30 -11.01 44.01
C GLN A 52 25.94 -10.05 42.99
N PRO A 53 26.32 -10.57 41.79
CA PRO A 53 26.78 -9.70 40.72
C PRO A 53 25.66 -8.74 40.32
N GLU A 54 25.94 -7.45 40.31
CA GLU A 54 25.08 -6.45 39.67
C GLU A 54 24.89 -6.85 38.19
N GLU A 55 23.70 -7.37 37.86
CA GLU A 55 23.23 -7.36 36.48
C GLU A 55 23.11 -5.90 36.07
N THR A 56 24.07 -5.44 35.30
CA THR A 56 24.01 -4.16 34.62
C THR A 56 22.85 -4.28 33.62
N GLU A 57 21.65 -3.85 34.00
CA GLU A 57 20.56 -3.61 33.06
C GLU A 57 21.09 -2.64 32.01
N THR A 58 21.41 -3.16 30.85
CA THR A 58 21.69 -2.34 29.68
C THR A 58 20.37 -1.68 29.32
N ILE A 59 20.19 -0.43 29.79
CA ILE A 59 19.07 0.42 29.37
C ILE A 59 19.24 0.61 27.88
N VAL A 60 18.57 -0.23 27.07
CA VAL A 60 18.40 0.01 25.65
C VAL A 60 17.60 1.32 25.54
N PRO A 61 18.14 2.38 24.94
CA PRO A 61 17.43 3.64 24.85
C PRO A 61 16.10 3.38 24.14
N GLU A 62 14.99 3.68 24.80
CA GLU A 62 13.67 3.60 24.26
C GLU A 62 13.64 4.43 22.97
N LYS A 63 13.54 3.78 21.81
CA LYS A 63 13.52 4.46 20.52
C LYS A 63 12.24 5.32 20.52
N LYS A 64 12.39 6.64 20.64
CA LYS A 64 11.25 7.57 20.56
C LYS A 64 10.56 7.32 19.23
N THR A 65 9.37 6.74 19.30
CA THR A 65 8.53 6.47 18.14
C THR A 65 7.67 7.71 17.90
N ALA A 66 7.75 8.23 16.68
CA ALA A 66 6.86 9.29 16.22
C ALA A 66 5.71 8.68 15.42
N PRO A 67 4.54 9.34 15.36
CA PRO A 67 3.48 8.97 14.43
C PRO A 67 4.00 8.98 13.00
N LEU A 68 3.52 8.06 12.17
CA LEU A 68 3.79 8.05 10.74
C LEU A 68 2.64 8.78 10.03
N ASN A 69 2.82 10.09 9.80
CA ASN A 69 1.85 10.93 9.11
C ASN A 69 2.21 11.06 7.65
N VAL A 70 1.24 10.83 6.80
CA VAL A 70 1.38 10.77 5.34
C VAL A 70 0.51 11.83 4.69
N VAL A 71 1.06 12.52 3.71
CA VAL A 71 0.33 13.49 2.86
C VAL A 71 0.14 12.87 1.48
N LYS A 72 -1.08 12.93 0.98
CA LYS A 72 -1.41 12.55 -0.38
C LYS A 72 -1.33 13.79 -1.28
N THR A 73 -0.64 13.68 -2.41
CA THR A 73 -0.54 14.69 -3.46
C THR A 73 -0.93 14.07 -4.79
N SER A 74 -1.56 14.85 -5.68
CA SER A 74 -1.96 14.39 -7.01
C SER A 74 -1.28 15.25 -8.06
N LEU A 75 -0.76 14.61 -9.10
CA LEU A 75 -0.14 15.24 -10.26
C LEU A 75 -0.85 14.76 -11.52
N GLY A 76 -1.03 15.63 -12.49
CA GLY A 76 -1.69 15.24 -13.73
C GLY A 76 -1.64 16.29 -14.82
N CYS A 77 -2.07 15.88 -16.01
CA CYS A 77 -2.24 16.72 -17.19
C CYS A 77 -3.66 16.58 -17.71
N GLN A 78 -4.22 17.67 -18.22
CA GLN A 78 -5.54 17.68 -18.83
C GLN A 78 -5.52 18.48 -20.13
N TYR A 79 -6.27 18.00 -21.11
CA TYR A 79 -6.57 18.71 -22.35
C TYR A 79 -8.07 18.64 -22.63
N THR A 80 -8.65 19.72 -23.14
CA THR A 80 -10.06 19.77 -23.54
C THR A 80 -10.19 20.46 -24.89
N GLU A 81 -11.09 19.98 -25.72
CA GLU A 81 -11.40 20.57 -27.03
C GLU A 81 -12.89 20.45 -27.32
N SER A 82 -13.46 21.49 -27.98
CA SER A 82 -14.81 21.42 -28.50
C SER A 82 -14.79 21.13 -29.99
N VAL A 83 -15.47 20.03 -30.37
CA VAL A 83 -15.62 19.62 -31.77
C VAL A 83 -17.11 19.46 -32.08
N ASN A 84 -17.64 20.24 -33.07
CA ASN A 84 -19.06 20.26 -33.43
C ASN A 84 -20.00 20.52 -32.22
N ASP A 85 -19.64 21.49 -31.38
CA ASP A 85 -20.35 21.89 -30.16
C ASP A 85 -20.38 20.83 -29.04
N GLU A 86 -19.66 19.74 -29.17
CA GLU A 86 -19.43 18.73 -28.14
C GLU A 86 -18.04 18.90 -27.50
N TRP A 87 -17.94 18.77 -26.17
CA TRP A 87 -16.69 18.87 -25.46
C TRP A 87 -16.07 17.49 -25.22
N TYR A 88 -14.80 17.36 -25.54
CA TYR A 88 -14.00 16.16 -25.32
C TYR A 88 -12.84 16.48 -24.38
N SER A 89 -12.50 15.53 -23.53
CA SER A 89 -11.36 15.64 -22.60
C SER A 89 -10.36 14.53 -22.78
N VAL A 90 -9.12 14.82 -22.46
CA VAL A 90 -8.05 13.85 -22.24
C VAL A 90 -7.42 14.17 -20.89
N GLU A 91 -7.32 13.18 -20.01
CA GLU A 91 -6.80 13.39 -18.67
C GLU A 91 -5.88 12.24 -18.26
N THR A 92 -4.76 12.59 -17.63
CA THR A 92 -3.97 11.64 -16.85
C THR A 92 -3.71 12.22 -15.48
N MET A 93 -3.86 11.39 -14.44
CA MET A 93 -3.65 11.80 -13.05
C MET A 93 -3.06 10.66 -12.23
N GLN A 94 -2.12 10.98 -11.36
CA GLN A 94 -1.58 10.02 -10.39
C GLN A 94 -1.52 10.64 -9.00
N ASP A 95 -1.95 9.87 -8.00
CA ASP A 95 -1.77 10.18 -6.59
C ASP A 95 -0.39 9.72 -6.12
N PHE A 96 0.20 10.41 -5.15
CA PHE A 96 1.45 10.02 -4.49
C PHE A 96 1.34 10.25 -2.99
N PHE A 97 2.11 9.47 -2.22
CA PHE A 97 2.27 9.67 -0.79
C PHE A 97 3.65 10.24 -0.49
N LEU A 98 3.68 11.24 0.38
CA LEU A 98 4.89 11.80 0.97
C LEU A 98 4.72 11.83 2.49
N LEU A 99 5.81 11.88 3.25
CA LEU A 99 5.71 12.08 4.68
C LEU A 99 5.58 13.56 5.03
N GLU A 100 4.83 13.87 6.09
CA GLU A 100 4.88 15.20 6.71
C GLU A 100 6.28 15.47 7.27
N ASP A 101 6.66 16.76 7.36
CA ASP A 101 8.00 17.20 7.78
C ASP A 101 8.48 16.57 9.10
N GLU A 102 7.59 16.45 10.07
CA GLU A 102 7.93 15.83 11.35
C GLU A 102 8.18 14.33 11.21
N SER A 103 7.33 13.60 10.48
CA SER A 103 7.50 12.17 10.19
C SER A 103 8.76 11.92 9.37
N ALA A 104 9.07 12.78 8.39
CA ALA A 104 10.26 12.67 7.55
C ALA A 104 11.58 12.79 8.37
N LYS A 105 11.57 13.58 9.45
CA LYS A 105 12.74 13.66 10.36
C LYS A 105 12.97 12.35 11.12
N TYR A 106 11.91 11.65 11.50
CA TYR A 106 12.03 10.37 12.21
C TYR A 106 12.26 9.18 11.26
N TYR A 107 11.71 9.23 10.05
CA TYR A 107 11.76 8.16 9.04
C TYR A 107 12.41 8.64 7.72
N PRO A 108 13.65 9.16 7.75
CA PRO A 108 14.26 9.81 6.57
C PRO A 108 14.46 8.85 5.39
N LYS A 109 14.65 7.56 5.66
CA LYS A 109 14.82 6.56 4.59
C LYS A 109 13.50 6.27 3.87
N LEU A 110 12.39 6.17 4.62
CA LEU A 110 11.07 6.04 4.00
C LEU A 110 10.70 7.32 3.25
N ALA A 111 10.96 8.50 3.82
CA ALA A 111 10.73 9.78 3.14
C ALA A 111 11.42 9.81 1.78
N LYS A 112 12.70 9.43 1.75
CA LYS A 112 13.47 9.35 0.49
C LYS A 112 12.87 8.31 -0.46
N ALA A 113 12.51 7.13 0.02
CA ALA A 113 11.95 6.07 -0.83
C ALA A 113 10.62 6.49 -1.49
N LEU A 114 9.76 7.21 -0.76
CA LEU A 114 8.50 7.73 -1.30
C LEU A 114 8.72 8.87 -2.29
N GLU A 115 9.73 9.71 -2.05
CA GLU A 115 10.12 10.77 -3.01
C GLU A 115 10.73 10.17 -4.29
N ASP A 116 11.63 9.19 -4.17
CA ASP A 116 12.20 8.47 -5.31
C ASP A 116 11.08 7.80 -6.12
N TYR A 117 10.17 7.11 -5.45
CA TYR A 117 9.00 6.47 -6.07
C TYR A 117 8.12 7.49 -6.83
N LYS A 118 7.85 8.65 -6.22
CA LYS A 118 7.12 9.75 -6.88
C LYS A 118 7.86 10.21 -8.14
N ASN A 119 9.16 10.49 -8.03
CA ASN A 119 9.97 11.01 -9.14
C ASN A 119 10.08 10.03 -10.31
N GLU A 120 10.19 8.72 -10.03
CA GLU A 120 10.18 7.67 -11.05
C GLU A 120 8.87 7.63 -11.83
N ASN A 121 7.74 7.78 -11.14
CA ASN A 121 6.41 7.68 -11.74
C ASN A 121 5.90 9.01 -12.32
N GLU A 122 6.33 10.15 -11.79
CA GLU A 122 5.96 11.48 -12.31
C GLU A 122 6.32 11.64 -13.79
N SER A 123 7.47 11.11 -14.21
CA SER A 123 7.91 11.16 -15.60
C SER A 123 7.01 10.39 -16.58
N THR A 124 6.19 9.47 -16.08
CA THR A 124 5.25 8.69 -16.91
C THR A 124 4.01 9.49 -17.28
N ILE A 125 3.64 10.54 -16.51
CA ILE A 125 2.43 11.34 -16.73
C ILE A 125 2.42 11.99 -18.11
N GLU A 126 3.53 12.62 -18.51
CA GLU A 126 3.63 13.25 -19.83
C GLU A 126 3.61 12.23 -20.97
N THR A 127 4.27 11.06 -20.77
CA THR A 127 4.29 9.96 -21.74
C THR A 127 2.89 9.38 -21.93
N THR A 128 2.18 9.14 -20.83
CA THR A 128 0.80 8.64 -20.83
C THR A 128 -0.13 9.64 -21.53
N MET A 129 0.01 10.94 -21.20
CA MET A 129 -0.74 11.98 -21.89
C MET A 129 -0.48 11.99 -23.40
N GLY A 130 0.79 11.79 -23.81
CA GLY A 130 1.16 11.67 -25.23
C GLY A 130 0.43 10.50 -25.90
N SER A 131 0.41 9.34 -25.27
CA SER A 131 -0.28 8.14 -25.80
C SER A 131 -1.79 8.31 -25.88
N LEU A 132 -2.41 8.95 -24.91
CA LEU A 132 -3.84 9.29 -24.94
C LEU A 132 -4.14 10.25 -26.11
N MET A 133 -3.29 11.25 -26.32
CA MET A 133 -3.47 12.24 -27.39
C MET A 133 -3.28 11.65 -28.79
N GLU A 134 -2.47 10.61 -28.96
CA GLU A 134 -2.36 9.88 -30.22
C GLU A 134 -3.70 9.26 -30.64
N ASN A 135 -4.50 8.80 -29.68
CA ASN A 135 -5.81 8.22 -29.93
C ASN A 135 -6.95 9.27 -30.04
N PHE A 136 -6.71 10.51 -29.63
CA PHE A 136 -7.76 11.53 -29.49
C PHE A 136 -8.49 11.84 -30.80
N THR A 137 -7.77 11.98 -31.91
CA THR A 137 -8.38 12.32 -33.20
C THR A 137 -9.31 11.21 -33.68
N ASP A 138 -8.90 9.95 -33.54
CA ASP A 138 -9.70 8.80 -33.93
C ASP A 138 -10.90 8.61 -32.99
N PHE A 139 -10.70 8.85 -31.69
CA PHE A 139 -11.76 8.82 -30.68
C PHE A 139 -12.88 9.81 -31.02
N VAL A 140 -12.54 11.06 -31.29
CA VAL A 140 -13.51 12.12 -31.68
C VAL A 140 -14.19 11.77 -32.99
N ALA A 141 -13.43 11.31 -34.00
CA ALA A 141 -13.97 10.99 -35.33
C ALA A 141 -14.96 9.81 -35.30
N ASN A 142 -14.71 8.83 -34.44
CA ASN A 142 -15.54 7.64 -34.30
C ASN A 142 -16.64 7.80 -33.22
N ARG A 143 -16.81 8.98 -32.64
CA ARG A 143 -17.75 9.26 -31.55
C ARG A 143 -17.63 8.20 -30.46
N GLY A 144 -16.43 8.09 -29.87
CA GLY A 144 -16.12 7.10 -28.82
C GLY A 144 -17.17 7.06 -27.70
N MET A 145 -17.29 5.94 -27.03
CA MET A 145 -18.19 5.84 -25.89
C MET A 145 -17.69 6.75 -24.78
N GLY A 146 -18.47 7.78 -24.44
CA GLY A 146 -18.09 8.77 -23.43
C GLY A 146 -17.56 10.07 -24.04
N VAL A 147 -17.14 10.98 -23.17
CA VAL A 147 -16.68 12.34 -23.51
C VAL A 147 -15.16 12.53 -23.41
N GLY A 148 -14.40 11.49 -23.08
CA GLY A 148 -12.97 11.62 -22.88
C GLY A 148 -12.18 10.33 -22.88
N LEU A 149 -10.87 10.51 -23.00
CA LEU A 149 -9.85 9.49 -22.78
C LEU A 149 -9.20 9.77 -21.41
N GLU A 150 -8.91 8.73 -20.65
CA GLU A 150 -8.33 8.90 -19.33
C GLU A 150 -7.36 7.78 -18.95
N ASP A 151 -6.41 8.12 -18.09
CA ASP A 151 -5.58 7.20 -17.35
C ASP A 151 -5.34 7.78 -15.95
N ARG A 152 -5.95 7.18 -14.96
CA ARG A 152 -5.96 7.66 -13.59
C ARG A 152 -5.44 6.60 -12.63
N THR A 153 -4.39 6.94 -11.88
CA THR A 153 -3.88 6.10 -10.80
C THR A 153 -4.20 6.71 -9.45
N THR A 154 -5.08 6.08 -8.71
CA THR A 154 -5.40 6.45 -7.33
C THR A 154 -4.66 5.53 -6.36
N ARG A 155 -4.33 6.06 -5.16
CA ARG A 155 -3.63 5.29 -4.13
C ARG A 155 -4.36 5.37 -2.80
N SER A 156 -4.45 4.23 -2.10
CA SER A 156 -5.10 4.12 -0.81
C SER A 156 -4.16 3.47 0.20
N VAL A 157 -3.96 4.14 1.35
CA VAL A 157 -3.16 3.58 2.45
C VAL A 157 -3.90 2.41 3.07
N LEU A 158 -3.23 1.27 3.20
CA LEU A 158 -3.75 0.07 3.84
C LEU A 158 -3.12 -0.15 5.21
N ARG A 159 -1.83 0.20 5.35
CA ARG A 159 -1.10 0.09 6.61
C ARG A 159 -0.10 1.24 6.74
N ALA A 160 -0.07 1.88 7.90
CA ALA A 160 0.89 2.91 8.23
C ALA A 160 1.24 2.81 9.72
N ASP A 161 2.29 2.10 10.04
CA ASP A 161 2.78 1.92 11.41
C ASP A 161 4.31 2.06 11.48
N GLN A 162 4.90 1.80 12.62
CA GLN A 162 6.35 1.93 12.83
C GLN A 162 7.19 0.87 12.10
N SER A 163 6.54 -0.12 11.51
CA SER A 163 7.19 -1.25 10.82
C SER A 163 7.01 -1.18 9.32
N TYR A 164 5.78 -0.97 8.87
CA TYR A 164 5.44 -1.02 7.46
C TYR A 164 4.55 0.16 7.04
N PHE A 165 4.83 0.66 5.85
CA PHE A 165 3.95 1.52 5.09
C PHE A 165 3.51 0.78 3.84
N SER A 166 2.22 0.48 3.73
CA SER A 166 1.64 -0.25 2.61
C SER A 166 0.45 0.49 2.03
N PHE A 167 0.37 0.51 0.71
CA PHE A 167 -0.74 1.09 -0.02
C PHE A 167 -1.08 0.23 -1.24
N MET A 168 -2.32 0.36 -1.68
CA MET A 168 -2.84 -0.17 -2.92
C MET A 168 -2.88 0.96 -3.95
N GLU A 169 -2.48 0.65 -5.19
CA GLU A 169 -2.69 1.49 -6.35
C GLU A 169 -3.79 0.89 -7.21
N GLN A 170 -4.68 1.75 -7.66
CA GLN A 170 -5.75 1.42 -8.57
C GLN A 170 -5.60 2.29 -9.81
N ASN A 171 -5.33 1.67 -10.95
CA ASN A 171 -5.31 2.33 -12.24
C ASN A 171 -6.62 2.05 -12.98
N GLU A 172 -7.28 3.11 -13.40
CA GLU A 172 -8.43 3.10 -14.28
C GLU A 172 -8.05 3.82 -15.56
N SER A 173 -8.30 3.19 -16.71
CA SER A 173 -7.88 3.77 -17.99
C SER A 173 -8.91 3.53 -19.09
N TYR A 174 -9.04 4.52 -19.97
CA TYR A 174 -9.80 4.41 -21.21
C TYR A 174 -9.07 5.12 -22.33
N TYR A 175 -8.56 4.33 -23.27
CA TYR A 175 -7.81 4.78 -24.44
C TYR A 175 -8.67 4.78 -25.73
N GLY A 176 -9.99 4.66 -25.58
CA GLY A 176 -10.94 4.42 -26.67
C GLY A 176 -11.21 2.93 -26.89
N GLY A 177 -12.26 2.62 -27.64
CA GLY A 177 -12.66 1.24 -27.93
C GLY A 177 -13.88 0.78 -27.11
N ALA A 178 -14.05 -0.54 -26.94
CA ALA A 178 -15.27 -1.14 -26.41
C ALA A 178 -15.39 -1.04 -24.87
N HIS A 179 -14.26 -0.97 -24.14
CA HIS A 179 -14.22 -0.91 -22.68
C HIS A 179 -12.93 -0.28 -22.17
N GLY A 180 -12.93 0.16 -20.93
CA GLY A 180 -11.75 0.59 -20.21
C GLY A 180 -10.92 -0.55 -19.63
N GLY A 181 -9.77 -0.21 -19.05
CA GLY A 181 -8.91 -1.08 -18.25
C GLY A 181 -9.04 -0.74 -16.77
N TYR A 182 -8.84 -1.74 -15.93
CA TYR A 182 -8.76 -1.63 -14.48
C TYR A 182 -7.67 -2.55 -13.98
N MET A 183 -6.74 -2.00 -13.21
CA MET A 183 -5.63 -2.77 -12.67
C MET A 183 -5.36 -2.36 -11.21
N ILE A 184 -5.08 -3.34 -10.36
CA ILE A 184 -4.58 -3.11 -9.01
C ILE A 184 -3.14 -3.56 -8.90
N THR A 185 -2.33 -2.77 -8.21
CA THR A 185 -1.01 -3.14 -7.71
C THR A 185 -0.90 -2.80 -6.23
N GLY A 186 0.01 -3.44 -5.53
CA GLY A 186 0.29 -3.17 -4.14
C GLY A 186 1.76 -2.79 -3.92
N MET A 187 2.00 -1.95 -2.93
CA MET A 187 3.32 -1.48 -2.58
C MET A 187 3.50 -1.48 -1.08
N THR A 188 4.57 -2.12 -0.60
CA THR A 188 4.90 -2.16 0.82
C THR A 188 6.35 -1.76 1.03
N PHE A 189 6.60 -0.89 2.02
CA PHE A 189 7.94 -0.44 2.43
C PHE A 189 8.17 -0.77 3.90
N ASP A 190 9.38 -1.18 4.23
CA ASP A 190 9.86 -1.18 5.61
C ASP A 190 10.17 0.26 6.03
N VAL A 191 9.50 0.73 7.06
CA VAL A 191 9.54 2.13 7.52
C VAL A 191 10.94 2.54 7.99
N ASN A 192 11.71 1.61 8.54
CA ASN A 192 13.03 1.89 9.12
C ASN A 192 14.16 1.91 8.09
N THR A 193 14.00 1.13 7.03
CA THR A 193 15.03 0.98 5.98
C THR A 193 14.68 1.72 4.70
N GLY A 194 13.40 2.02 4.46
CA GLY A 194 12.89 2.54 3.20
C GLY A 194 12.92 1.51 2.05
N ALA A 195 13.29 0.26 2.35
CA ALA A 195 13.31 -0.79 1.33
C ALA A 195 11.90 -1.25 0.96
N ARG A 196 11.69 -1.57 -0.32
CA ARG A 196 10.49 -2.29 -0.75
C ARG A 196 10.52 -3.68 -0.14
N VAL A 197 9.38 -4.13 0.36
CA VAL A 197 9.17 -5.46 0.92
C VAL A 197 8.60 -6.34 -0.16
N THR A 198 9.25 -7.46 -0.45
CA THR A 198 8.78 -8.48 -1.39
C THR A 198 7.99 -9.56 -0.63
N LEU A 199 7.25 -10.40 -1.36
CA LEU A 199 6.52 -11.48 -0.72
C LEU A 199 7.47 -12.51 -0.08
N SER A 200 8.64 -12.74 -0.66
CA SER A 200 9.70 -13.60 -0.10
C SER A 200 10.33 -13.04 1.18
N ASP A 201 10.20 -11.74 1.45
CA ASP A 201 10.64 -11.15 2.73
C ASP A 201 9.69 -11.48 3.88
N VAL A 202 8.44 -11.85 3.61
CA VAL A 202 7.40 -12.08 4.62
C VAL A 202 6.93 -13.53 4.71
N VAL A 203 7.10 -14.32 3.64
CA VAL A 203 6.74 -15.74 3.55
C VAL A 203 7.98 -16.63 3.72
N THR A 204 7.85 -17.72 4.47
CA THR A 204 8.93 -18.70 4.71
C THR A 204 8.81 -19.96 3.87
N ASP A 205 7.58 -20.31 3.48
CA ASP A 205 7.28 -21.50 2.67
C ASP A 205 6.45 -21.09 1.46
N ALA A 206 7.12 -20.96 0.32
CA ALA A 206 6.51 -20.54 -0.93
C ALA A 206 5.50 -21.55 -1.47
N ASP A 207 5.79 -22.85 -1.31
CA ASP A 207 4.95 -23.92 -1.86
C ASP A 207 3.65 -24.02 -1.04
N GLU A 208 3.73 -23.93 0.29
CA GLU A 208 2.55 -23.90 1.15
C GLU A 208 1.72 -22.63 0.88
N CYS A 209 2.35 -21.47 0.75
CA CYS A 209 1.66 -20.23 0.42
C CYS A 209 0.88 -20.35 -0.90
N LYS A 210 1.53 -20.83 -1.96
CA LYS A 210 0.88 -21.05 -3.26
C LYS A 210 -0.26 -22.07 -3.19
N ALA A 211 -0.11 -23.13 -2.44
CA ALA A 211 -1.14 -24.14 -2.26
C ALA A 211 -2.39 -23.54 -1.58
N VAL A 212 -2.20 -22.70 -0.55
CA VAL A 212 -3.30 -22.00 0.12
C VAL A 212 -3.98 -21.01 -0.82
N VAL A 213 -3.21 -20.23 -1.59
CA VAL A 213 -3.74 -19.28 -2.57
C VAL A 213 -4.59 -19.99 -3.62
N ALA A 214 -4.08 -21.08 -4.22
CA ALA A 214 -4.81 -21.85 -5.22
C ALA A 214 -6.11 -22.42 -4.66
N LYS A 215 -6.06 -22.97 -3.45
CA LYS A 215 -7.24 -23.50 -2.76
C LYS A 215 -8.31 -22.42 -2.54
N LEU A 216 -7.92 -21.23 -2.06
CA LEU A 216 -8.87 -20.13 -1.82
C LEU A 216 -9.47 -19.62 -3.13
N LEU A 217 -8.69 -19.53 -4.20
CA LEU A 217 -9.19 -19.16 -5.52
C LEU A 217 -10.22 -20.19 -6.02
N ASP A 218 -9.92 -21.48 -5.92
CA ASP A 218 -10.85 -22.56 -6.32
C ASP A 218 -12.16 -22.51 -5.51
N GLU A 219 -12.07 -22.39 -4.19
CA GLU A 219 -13.21 -22.31 -3.29
C GLU A 219 -14.11 -21.08 -3.53
N HIS A 220 -13.51 -19.93 -3.88
CA HIS A 220 -14.25 -18.68 -4.04
C HIS A 220 -14.80 -18.46 -5.45
N PHE A 221 -14.09 -18.93 -6.47
CA PHE A 221 -14.38 -18.58 -7.86
C PHE A 221 -14.73 -19.78 -8.75
N GLY A 222 -14.36 -21.00 -8.35
CA GLY A 222 -14.70 -22.23 -9.11
C GLY A 222 -14.12 -22.24 -10.52
N ASP A 223 -14.91 -22.64 -11.52
CA ASP A 223 -14.48 -22.96 -12.89
C ASP A 223 -14.35 -21.75 -13.82
N ILE A 224 -13.99 -20.56 -13.33
CA ILE A 224 -13.87 -19.36 -14.19
C ILE A 224 -12.51 -19.23 -14.88
N PHE A 225 -11.50 -19.97 -14.45
CA PHE A 225 -10.10 -19.82 -14.85
C PHE A 225 -9.80 -20.40 -16.22
N TYR A 226 -8.70 -19.95 -16.84
CA TYR A 226 -8.26 -20.44 -18.16
C TYR A 226 -7.79 -21.90 -18.16
N ASP A 227 -7.28 -22.40 -17.02
CA ASP A 227 -6.85 -23.79 -16.79
C ASP A 227 -7.07 -24.10 -15.30
N ASP A 228 -6.67 -25.27 -14.83
CA ASP A 228 -6.62 -25.67 -13.42
C ASP A 228 -5.86 -24.62 -12.62
N VAL A 229 -6.57 -23.96 -11.68
CA VAL A 229 -6.02 -22.85 -10.90
C VAL A 229 -4.81 -23.27 -10.06
N HIS A 230 -4.76 -24.53 -9.60
CA HIS A 230 -3.61 -25.05 -8.87
C HIS A 230 -2.34 -25.10 -9.74
N LYS A 231 -2.49 -25.42 -11.04
CA LYS A 231 -1.36 -25.36 -11.98
C LYS A 231 -0.96 -23.93 -12.27
N LEU A 232 -1.94 -23.05 -12.55
CA LEU A 232 -1.67 -21.64 -12.82
C LEU A 232 -0.87 -21.00 -11.68
N ILE A 233 -1.31 -21.20 -10.44
CA ILE A 233 -0.64 -20.63 -9.26
C ILE A 233 0.73 -21.29 -8.99
N ALA A 234 0.89 -22.57 -9.27
CA ALA A 234 2.19 -23.24 -9.09
C ALA A 234 3.30 -22.66 -9.98
N GLU A 235 2.94 -22.12 -11.17
CA GLU A 235 3.88 -21.52 -12.12
C GLU A 235 4.36 -20.11 -11.71
N TYR A 236 3.68 -19.44 -10.77
CA TYR A 236 4.10 -18.11 -10.29
C TYR A 236 5.41 -18.20 -9.51
N GLU A 237 6.30 -17.26 -9.76
CA GLU A 237 7.37 -16.95 -8.81
C GLU A 237 6.76 -16.22 -7.61
N LEU A 238 7.27 -16.47 -6.39
CA LEU A 238 6.67 -15.88 -5.17
C LEU A 238 6.63 -14.33 -5.23
N ASP A 239 7.72 -13.71 -5.69
CA ASP A 239 7.80 -12.25 -5.83
C ASP A 239 7.13 -11.71 -7.11
N GLY A 240 6.57 -12.60 -7.93
CA GLY A 240 5.73 -12.25 -9.09
C GLY A 240 4.27 -11.96 -8.75
N PHE A 241 3.83 -12.30 -7.55
CA PHE A 241 2.48 -11.96 -7.11
C PHE A 241 2.30 -10.46 -6.90
N THR A 242 1.18 -9.95 -7.34
CA THR A 242 0.70 -8.61 -6.97
C THR A 242 0.01 -8.70 -5.61
N TRP A 243 0.48 -7.94 -4.63
CA TRP A 243 -0.01 -8.02 -3.26
C TRP A 243 0.11 -6.72 -2.49
N SER A 244 -0.67 -6.59 -1.44
CA SER A 244 -0.56 -5.52 -0.44
C SER A 244 -0.69 -6.07 0.97
N MET A 245 -0.31 -5.27 1.96
CA MET A 245 -0.33 -5.63 3.37
C MET A 245 -1.24 -4.70 4.16
N ASP A 246 -2.04 -5.26 5.04
CA ASP A 246 -2.77 -4.53 6.07
C ASP A 246 -2.36 -5.00 7.49
N PRO A 247 -2.97 -4.51 8.59
CA PRO A 247 -2.67 -4.97 9.94
C PRO A 247 -3.02 -6.44 10.23
N PHE A 248 -3.86 -7.06 9.41
CA PHE A 248 -4.42 -8.39 9.67
C PHE A 248 -3.84 -9.48 8.77
N GLY A 249 -3.28 -9.10 7.61
CA GLY A 249 -2.78 -10.05 6.63
C GLY A 249 -2.22 -9.39 5.39
N ILE A 250 -2.29 -10.13 4.30
CA ILE A 250 -2.02 -9.64 2.96
C ILE A 250 -3.20 -9.98 2.04
N THR A 251 -3.37 -9.17 1.01
CA THR A 251 -4.27 -9.45 -0.10
C THR A 251 -3.44 -9.64 -1.37
N LEU A 252 -3.67 -10.75 -2.07
CA LEU A 252 -3.13 -10.97 -3.41
C LEU A 252 -4.19 -10.60 -4.45
N TYR A 253 -3.75 -9.97 -5.53
CA TYR A 253 -4.59 -9.48 -6.61
C TYR A 253 -4.18 -10.17 -7.92
N PHE A 254 -5.17 -10.66 -8.65
CA PHE A 254 -5.03 -11.21 -10.00
C PHE A 254 -5.87 -10.35 -10.93
N ASN A 255 -5.20 -9.55 -11.73
CA ASN A 255 -5.83 -8.55 -12.57
C ASN A 255 -6.62 -9.21 -13.72
N GLN A 256 -7.42 -8.41 -14.41
CA GLN A 256 -8.17 -8.87 -15.59
C GLN A 256 -7.24 -9.51 -16.60
N TYR A 257 -7.66 -10.64 -17.20
CA TYR A 257 -6.90 -11.47 -18.13
C TYR A 257 -5.71 -12.24 -17.53
N GLU A 258 -5.43 -12.13 -16.24
CA GLU A 258 -4.29 -12.80 -15.62
C GLU A 258 -4.59 -14.30 -15.40
N LEU A 259 -5.66 -14.64 -14.72
CA LEU A 259 -6.09 -16.02 -14.49
C LEU A 259 -7.37 -16.40 -15.25
N ALA A 260 -8.18 -15.39 -15.62
CA ALA A 260 -9.52 -15.57 -16.15
C ALA A 260 -9.85 -14.51 -17.21
N PRO A 261 -10.91 -14.72 -18.06
CA PRO A 261 -11.33 -13.73 -19.04
C PRO A 261 -11.76 -12.40 -18.42
N TYR A 262 -11.67 -11.30 -19.19
CA TYR A 262 -12.07 -9.96 -18.75
C TYR A 262 -13.43 -9.91 -18.05
N ALA A 263 -14.42 -10.66 -18.55
CA ALA A 263 -15.77 -10.69 -17.99
C ALA A 263 -15.85 -11.31 -16.59
N ALA A 264 -14.84 -12.06 -16.15
CA ALA A 264 -14.73 -12.59 -14.80
C ALA A 264 -14.25 -11.52 -13.78
N GLY A 265 -13.77 -10.38 -14.30
CA GLY A 265 -13.21 -9.33 -13.46
C GLY A 265 -11.85 -9.70 -12.87
N MET A 266 -11.46 -8.98 -11.85
CA MET A 266 -10.27 -9.24 -11.05
C MET A 266 -10.60 -10.23 -9.93
N GLN A 267 -9.69 -11.15 -9.62
CA GLN A 267 -9.79 -12.05 -8.48
C GLN A 267 -8.86 -11.59 -7.36
N MET A 268 -9.29 -11.75 -6.11
CA MET A 268 -8.46 -11.45 -4.93
C MET A 268 -8.65 -12.52 -3.87
N VAL A 269 -7.58 -12.78 -3.13
CA VAL A 269 -7.61 -13.63 -1.94
C VAL A 269 -6.88 -12.95 -0.79
N GLU A 270 -7.48 -13.04 0.39
CA GLU A 270 -6.89 -12.56 1.64
C GLU A 270 -6.24 -13.73 2.39
N LEU A 271 -5.02 -13.53 2.82
CA LEU A 271 -4.28 -14.45 3.68
C LEU A 271 -4.11 -13.79 5.04
N THR A 272 -4.94 -14.17 6.02
CA THR A 272 -4.84 -13.60 7.36
C THR A 272 -3.66 -14.20 8.12
N TYR A 273 -3.01 -13.41 8.98
CA TYR A 273 -1.90 -13.89 9.81
C TYR A 273 -2.32 -14.98 10.80
N ASP A 274 -3.59 -15.03 11.18
CA ASP A 274 -4.11 -16.03 12.12
C ASP A 274 -4.41 -17.37 11.45
N ASP A 275 -4.99 -17.34 10.26
CA ASP A 275 -5.43 -18.54 9.55
C ASP A 275 -4.27 -19.25 8.83
N THR A 276 -3.21 -18.50 8.49
CA THR A 276 -2.09 -18.99 7.68
C THR A 276 -0.74 -18.86 8.38
N ARG A 277 -0.69 -19.14 9.69
CA ARG A 277 0.50 -18.94 10.54
C ARG A 277 1.74 -19.73 10.11
N SER A 278 1.57 -20.86 9.46
CA SER A 278 2.64 -21.81 9.19
C SER A 278 3.75 -21.27 8.29
N PHE A 279 3.43 -20.36 7.37
CA PHE A 279 4.40 -19.83 6.41
C PHE A 279 4.81 -18.38 6.61
N TRP A 280 4.35 -17.69 7.69
CA TRP A 280 4.80 -16.32 7.96
C TRP A 280 6.13 -16.29 8.69
N ARG A 281 6.98 -15.32 8.36
CA ARG A 281 8.18 -15.04 9.15
C ARG A 281 7.80 -14.56 10.55
N ASP A 282 8.51 -15.02 11.56
CA ASP A 282 8.32 -14.63 12.97
C ASP A 282 8.33 -13.11 13.17
N LEU A 283 9.11 -12.39 12.36
CA LEU A 283 9.19 -10.95 12.41
C LEU A 283 7.84 -10.26 12.12
N ILE A 284 7.05 -10.81 11.19
CA ILE A 284 5.71 -10.31 10.86
C ILE A 284 4.76 -10.54 12.03
N LEU A 285 4.78 -11.73 12.60
CA LEU A 285 3.93 -12.11 13.72
C LEU A 285 4.28 -11.35 15.01
N SER A 286 5.56 -11.12 15.27
CA SER A 286 6.03 -10.39 16.46
C SER A 286 5.70 -8.89 16.40
N ARG A 287 5.81 -8.27 15.23
CA ARG A 287 5.49 -6.84 15.02
C ARG A 287 4.00 -6.55 15.15
N ARG A 288 3.12 -7.53 14.89
CA ARG A 288 1.69 -7.43 15.17
C ARG A 288 1.39 -7.26 16.66
N ASN A 289 2.07 -8.02 17.52
CA ASN A 289 1.86 -7.98 18.96
C ASN A 289 2.27 -6.64 19.61
N SER A 290 3.03 -5.80 18.91
CA SER A 290 3.40 -4.47 19.37
C SER A 290 2.39 -3.36 19.02
N MET A 291 1.33 -3.68 18.24
CA MET A 291 0.27 -2.75 17.86
C MET A 291 -0.91 -2.74 18.85
N PHE A 292 -1.00 -3.71 19.74
CA PHE A 292 -1.99 -3.86 20.79
C PHE A 292 -1.31 -3.73 22.16
#